data_3e0f4e214881d27aa2ae4ecf9b43631e
#
_entry.id   3e0f4e214881d27aa2ae4ecf9b43631e
#
_cell.length_a   1.000
_cell.length_b   1.000
_cell.length_c   1.000
_cell.angle_alpha   90.00
_cell.angle_beta   90.00
_cell.angle_gamma   90.00
#
_symmetry.space_group_name_H-M   'P 1'
#
loop_
_entity.id
_entity.type
_entity.pdbx_description
1 polymer ?
#
loop_
_entity_poly.entity_id
_entity_poly.type
_entity_poly.pdbx_seq_one_letter_code
_entity_poly.pdbx_strand_id
1 'polypeptide(L)'
;MVRACVLLLLVCSYSHAQAPIQPSQPTQGPGGSEYPYEEIVFIDSAQTAGGYWICKPANPGPDSATVVVFLHGFGCFNPMIYGQWIRHLARKGHVVLMPRYQNELWEPHRSDFTDTAAHAIQKALRYLEEQGELKLKLDKPVFIGHSYGGVLAANLAIKYAELGIPKPAALMLCQPGTNFFPGGRLPDYRGLPDDLNLLILLSQNDQLVSRRFGKKVYRCASNVSKRDMLLMREDHRGRPPLAAGHRACHATDPAFDNGIRTFSARYALFHIPTDAADYYGFWKLGDALIDCTLRGVHCETAFGGTPAQLSLGVWSDGTPVKPMKRMK
;
A
#
# COMPACT_ATOMS: atom_id res chain seq x y z
N MET A 1 -55.22 -6.48 60.87
CA MET A 1 -55.05 -6.77 59.43
C MET A 1 -53.93 -5.86 58.88
N VAL A 2 -52.74 -6.45 58.68
CA VAL A 2 -51.58 -5.71 58.15
C VAL A 2 -51.51 -5.99 56.66
N ARG A 3 -51.66 -4.98 55.83
CA ARG A 3 -51.50 -5.09 54.38
C ARG A 3 -50.03 -4.95 54.01
N ALA A 4 -49.41 -6.02 53.56
CA ALA A 4 -48.06 -5.99 53.00
C ALA A 4 -48.10 -5.47 51.54
N CYS A 5 -47.51 -4.30 51.30
CA CYS A 5 -47.24 -3.80 49.93
C CYS A 5 -45.97 -4.48 49.39
N VAL A 6 -46.12 -5.33 48.40
CA VAL A 6 -44.98 -5.88 47.61
C VAL A 6 -44.59 -4.86 46.56
N LEU A 7 -43.39 -4.27 46.74
CA LEU A 7 -42.80 -3.36 45.75
C LEU A 7 -42.06 -4.22 44.70
N LEU A 8 -42.60 -4.32 43.48
CA LEU A 8 -41.91 -4.96 42.34
C LEU A 8 -40.86 -3.97 41.80
N LEU A 9 -39.59 -4.22 42.07
CA LEU A 9 -38.48 -3.53 41.43
C LEU A 9 -38.27 -4.10 40.03
N LEU A 10 -38.69 -3.40 38.98
CA LEU A 10 -38.33 -3.65 37.60
C LEU A 10 -36.86 -3.25 37.40
N VAL A 11 -35.94 -4.25 37.40
CA VAL A 11 -34.56 -4.09 37.01
C VAL A 11 -34.52 -4.03 35.47
N CYS A 12 -34.52 -2.83 34.89
CA CYS A 12 -34.20 -2.63 33.49
C CYS A 12 -32.71 -2.94 33.26
N SER A 13 -32.42 -4.14 32.78
CA SER A 13 -31.11 -4.51 32.27
C SER A 13 -30.84 -3.73 30.99
N TYR A 14 -30.09 -2.63 31.08
CA TYR A 14 -29.53 -1.97 29.89
C TYR A 14 -28.45 -2.90 29.29
N SER A 15 -28.80 -3.70 28.32
CA SER A 15 -27.83 -4.31 27.43
C SER A 15 -27.09 -3.18 26.69
N HIS A 16 -25.89 -2.85 27.14
CA HIS A 16 -25.00 -2.02 26.35
C HIS A 16 -24.61 -2.85 25.11
N ALA A 17 -25.25 -2.61 23.98
CA ALA A 17 -24.84 -3.22 22.73
C ALA A 17 -23.39 -2.84 22.47
N GLN A 18 -22.50 -3.82 22.46
CA GLN A 18 -21.08 -3.62 22.15
C GLN A 18 -20.96 -3.04 20.74
N ALA A 19 -20.15 -1.99 20.59
CA ALA A 19 -19.92 -1.41 19.27
C ALA A 19 -19.35 -2.48 18.30
N PRO A 20 -19.81 -2.53 17.06
CA PRO A 20 -19.28 -3.48 16.08
C PRO A 20 -17.77 -3.38 15.92
N ILE A 21 -17.11 -4.52 15.64
CA ILE A 21 -15.68 -4.62 15.43
C ILE A 21 -15.42 -4.69 13.93
N GLN A 22 -14.32 -4.12 13.47
CA GLN A 22 -13.87 -4.20 12.08
C GLN A 22 -13.66 -5.65 11.64
N PRO A 23 -13.87 -5.98 10.35
CA PRO A 23 -13.58 -7.32 9.84
C PRO A 23 -12.08 -7.65 9.97
N SER A 24 -11.81 -8.88 10.41
CA SER A 24 -10.45 -9.44 10.44
C SER A 24 -9.94 -9.70 9.02
N GLN A 25 -8.64 -9.93 8.87
CA GLN A 25 -8.05 -10.32 7.60
C GLN A 25 -8.76 -11.57 7.05
N PRO A 26 -9.17 -11.60 5.77
CA PRO A 26 -9.75 -12.79 5.18
C PRO A 26 -8.71 -13.91 5.11
N THR A 27 -9.13 -15.18 5.14
CA THR A 27 -8.20 -16.30 5.04
C THR A 27 -7.68 -16.45 3.61
N GLN A 28 -8.58 -16.36 2.62
CA GLN A 28 -8.28 -16.68 1.21
C GLN A 28 -8.42 -15.47 0.30
N GLY A 29 -7.86 -15.61 -0.90
CA GLY A 29 -7.94 -14.62 -1.97
C GLY A 29 -7.01 -13.42 -1.78
N PRO A 30 -7.21 -12.36 -2.61
CA PRO A 30 -6.45 -11.13 -2.48
C PRO A 30 -6.63 -10.46 -1.12
N GLY A 31 -5.53 -10.06 -0.47
CA GLY A 31 -5.50 -9.53 0.90
C GLY A 31 -5.56 -10.61 1.99
N GLY A 32 -5.73 -11.90 1.62
CA GLY A 32 -5.91 -12.99 2.55
C GLY A 32 -4.63 -13.45 3.25
N SER A 33 -4.81 -14.13 4.41
CA SER A 33 -3.73 -14.62 5.27
C SER A 33 -3.22 -16.02 4.91
N GLU A 34 -3.73 -16.64 3.86
CA GLU A 34 -3.17 -17.87 3.31
C GLU A 34 -1.90 -17.55 2.53
N TYR A 35 -0.75 -17.91 3.10
CA TYR A 35 0.55 -17.61 2.55
C TYR A 35 1.26 -18.88 2.08
N PRO A 36 1.71 -18.96 0.82
CA PRO A 36 2.53 -20.06 0.34
C PRO A 36 3.92 -20.11 1.00
N TYR A 37 4.41 -18.98 1.53
CA TYR A 37 5.72 -18.88 2.17
C TYR A 37 5.58 -18.24 3.55
N GLU A 38 5.91 -18.98 4.61
CA GLU A 38 5.79 -18.49 5.98
C GLU A 38 6.98 -17.60 6.37
N GLU A 39 8.19 -18.04 6.00
CA GLU A 39 9.43 -17.36 6.38
C GLU A 39 9.91 -16.40 5.29
N ILE A 40 10.48 -15.30 5.73
CA ILE A 40 11.04 -14.25 4.85
C ILE A 40 12.47 -13.92 5.24
N VAL A 41 13.23 -13.42 4.28
CA VAL A 41 14.53 -12.78 4.49
C VAL A 41 14.40 -11.29 4.27
N PHE A 42 14.92 -10.50 5.21
CA PHE A 42 15.01 -9.05 5.10
C PHE A 42 16.47 -8.62 5.02
N ILE A 43 16.82 -7.87 3.98
CA ILE A 43 18.17 -7.38 3.70
C ILE A 43 18.15 -5.85 3.80
N ASP A 44 18.99 -5.28 4.66
CA ASP A 44 19.17 -3.84 4.80
C ASP A 44 20.53 -3.41 4.22
N SER A 45 20.48 -2.74 3.08
CA SER A 45 21.59 -2.08 2.39
C SER A 45 21.32 -0.58 2.20
N ALA A 46 20.55 0.03 3.11
CA ALA A 46 20.04 1.38 2.99
C ALA A 46 20.57 2.34 4.06
N GLN A 47 21.87 2.39 4.30
CA GLN A 47 22.49 3.33 5.25
C GLN A 47 22.27 4.80 4.85
N THR A 48 22.24 5.08 3.53
CA THR A 48 22.01 6.41 2.97
C THR A 48 21.04 6.35 1.78
N ALA A 49 20.64 7.50 1.24
CA ALA A 49 19.91 7.56 -0.03
C ALA A 49 20.74 6.92 -1.15
N GLY A 50 20.06 6.26 -2.09
CA GLY A 50 20.68 5.39 -3.10
C GLY A 50 20.94 3.96 -2.61
N GLY A 51 20.66 3.68 -1.32
CA GLY A 51 20.57 2.33 -0.78
C GLY A 51 19.19 1.72 -0.92
N TYR A 52 18.99 0.49 -0.44
CA TYR A 52 17.74 -0.26 -0.62
C TYR A 52 17.51 -1.25 0.51
N TRP A 53 16.25 -1.60 0.70
CA TRP A 53 15.81 -2.76 1.47
C TRP A 53 15.21 -3.80 0.53
N ILE A 54 15.45 -5.07 0.82
CA ILE A 54 14.83 -6.19 0.11
C ILE A 54 14.13 -7.07 1.12
N CYS A 55 12.90 -7.47 0.82
CA CYS A 55 12.18 -8.50 1.53
C CYS A 55 11.76 -9.58 0.53
N LYS A 56 12.16 -10.83 0.77
CA LYS A 56 11.88 -11.96 -0.12
C LYS A 56 11.51 -13.20 0.67
N PRO A 57 10.83 -14.21 0.06
CA PRO A 57 10.67 -15.51 0.69
C PRO A 57 12.01 -16.11 1.10
N ALA A 58 12.05 -16.78 2.25
CA ALA A 58 13.21 -17.59 2.65
C ALA A 58 13.26 -18.91 1.85
N ASN A 59 14.37 -19.65 1.97
CA ASN A 59 14.49 -20.98 1.36
C ASN A 59 13.77 -22.04 2.21
N PRO A 60 13.01 -22.97 1.60
CA PRO A 60 12.73 -23.04 0.16
C PRO A 60 11.74 -21.96 -0.29
N GLY A 61 12.14 -21.15 -1.27
CA GLY A 61 11.32 -20.12 -1.89
C GLY A 61 10.74 -20.56 -3.25
N PRO A 62 10.09 -19.67 -4.00
CA PRO A 62 9.63 -19.97 -5.35
C PRO A 62 10.82 -20.06 -6.32
N ASP A 63 10.69 -20.87 -7.38
CA ASP A 63 11.69 -20.94 -8.46
C ASP A 63 11.92 -19.59 -9.16
N SER A 64 10.88 -18.76 -9.17
CA SER A 64 10.92 -17.42 -9.73
C SER A 64 9.93 -16.48 -9.04
N ALA A 65 10.31 -15.23 -8.88
CA ALA A 65 9.45 -14.21 -8.22
C ALA A 65 9.32 -12.93 -9.04
N THR A 66 8.15 -12.31 -8.93
CA THR A 66 7.92 -10.96 -9.45
C THR A 66 8.53 -9.93 -8.52
N VAL A 67 9.16 -8.92 -9.10
CA VAL A 67 9.68 -7.79 -8.35
C VAL A 67 8.57 -6.75 -8.11
N VAL A 68 8.35 -6.43 -6.84
CA VAL A 68 7.48 -5.34 -6.41
C VAL A 68 8.36 -4.21 -5.88
N VAL A 69 8.41 -3.08 -6.58
CA VAL A 69 9.11 -1.89 -6.12
C VAL A 69 8.16 -1.07 -5.24
N PHE A 70 8.48 -0.96 -3.95
CA PHE A 70 7.67 -0.24 -2.96
C PHE A 70 8.30 1.11 -2.60
N LEU A 71 7.68 2.21 -3.02
CA LEU A 71 8.20 3.57 -2.85
C LEU A 71 7.52 4.24 -1.64
N HIS A 72 8.30 4.55 -0.63
CA HIS A 72 7.83 5.13 0.63
C HIS A 72 7.34 6.58 0.49
N GLY A 73 6.58 7.10 1.45
CA GLY A 73 6.22 8.52 1.55
C GLY A 73 7.41 9.39 1.99
N PHE A 74 7.28 10.71 1.80
CA PHE A 74 8.26 11.68 2.32
C PHE A 74 8.41 11.54 3.84
N GLY A 75 9.64 11.37 4.32
CA GLY A 75 9.94 11.12 5.73
C GLY A 75 9.58 9.73 6.25
N CYS A 76 9.15 8.81 5.38
CA CYS A 76 8.78 7.44 5.75
C CYS A 76 9.88 6.42 5.38
N PHE A 77 11.14 6.82 5.38
CA PHE A 77 12.30 5.99 5.05
C PHE A 77 12.77 5.10 6.23
N ASN A 78 11.83 4.62 7.02
CA ASN A 78 11.99 3.48 7.91
C ASN A 78 11.00 2.40 7.43
N PRO A 79 11.47 1.24 6.95
CA PRO A 79 10.61 0.22 6.35
C PRO A 79 9.58 -0.34 7.33
N MET A 80 9.83 -0.24 8.64
CA MET A 80 8.87 -0.58 9.69
C MET A 80 7.47 0.00 9.44
N ILE A 81 7.37 1.20 8.86
CA ILE A 81 6.08 1.91 8.63
C ILE A 81 5.14 1.10 7.73
N TYR A 82 5.68 0.35 6.79
CA TYR A 82 4.94 -0.50 5.84
C TYR A 82 5.23 -1.98 6.04
N GLY A 83 5.88 -2.34 7.14
CA GLY A 83 6.49 -3.65 7.35
C GLY A 83 5.53 -4.82 7.20
N GLN A 84 4.30 -4.73 7.75
CA GLN A 84 3.29 -5.78 7.59
C GLN A 84 2.87 -5.96 6.12
N TRP A 85 2.74 -4.89 5.34
CA TRP A 85 2.41 -5.00 3.92
C TRP A 85 3.58 -5.57 3.11
N ILE A 86 4.81 -5.14 3.41
CA ILE A 86 6.04 -5.68 2.79
C ILE A 86 6.15 -7.17 3.09
N ARG A 87 5.93 -7.59 4.35
CA ARG A 87 5.89 -8.99 4.77
C ARG A 87 4.81 -9.78 4.05
N HIS A 88 3.59 -9.22 3.97
CA HIS A 88 2.48 -9.83 3.25
C HIS A 88 2.85 -10.13 1.79
N LEU A 89 3.38 -9.16 1.06
CA LEU A 89 3.79 -9.34 -0.33
C LEU A 89 4.90 -10.38 -0.49
N ALA A 90 5.89 -10.39 0.41
CA ALA A 90 6.96 -11.39 0.39
C ALA A 90 6.43 -12.79 0.67
N ARG A 91 5.55 -12.96 1.66
CA ARG A 91 4.90 -14.25 1.97
C ARG A 91 3.97 -14.74 0.86
N LYS A 92 3.46 -13.83 -0.01
CA LYS A 92 2.75 -14.18 -1.26
C LYS A 92 3.69 -14.63 -2.39
N GLY A 93 5.01 -14.63 -2.17
CA GLY A 93 6.01 -15.12 -3.13
C GLY A 93 6.65 -14.05 -4.00
N HIS A 94 6.55 -12.78 -3.62
CA HIS A 94 7.15 -11.67 -4.35
C HIS A 94 8.48 -11.24 -3.72
N VAL A 95 9.38 -10.67 -4.52
CA VAL A 95 10.53 -9.91 -4.03
C VAL A 95 10.11 -8.45 -3.92
N VAL A 96 10.06 -7.94 -2.70
CA VAL A 96 9.76 -6.52 -2.43
C VAL A 96 11.07 -5.76 -2.32
N LEU A 97 11.24 -4.78 -3.20
CA LEU A 97 12.39 -3.89 -3.24
C LEU A 97 11.93 -2.49 -2.84
N MET A 98 12.45 -1.97 -1.73
CA MET A 98 12.14 -0.62 -1.25
C MET A 98 13.38 0.27 -1.40
N PRO A 99 13.44 1.19 -2.39
CA PRO A 99 14.57 2.10 -2.56
C PRO A 99 14.53 3.19 -1.50
N ARG A 100 15.66 3.48 -0.86
CA ARG A 100 15.83 4.67 -0.04
C ARG A 100 16.26 5.84 -0.92
N TYR A 101 15.39 6.78 -1.18
CA TYR A 101 15.66 7.93 -2.04
C TYR A 101 15.84 9.24 -1.27
N GLN A 102 15.68 9.21 0.08
CA GLN A 102 15.74 10.35 0.96
C GLN A 102 16.71 10.09 2.12
N ASN A 103 17.59 11.05 2.42
CA ASN A 103 18.49 10.95 3.57
C ASN A 103 17.85 11.49 4.84
N GLU A 104 17.25 12.68 4.75
CA GLU A 104 16.70 13.42 5.89
C GLU A 104 15.43 14.22 5.52
N LEU A 105 14.75 14.78 6.51
CA LEU A 105 13.50 15.53 6.30
C LEU A 105 13.74 16.86 5.56
N TRP A 106 14.90 17.46 5.71
CA TRP A 106 15.24 18.77 5.13
C TRP A 106 16.09 18.64 3.86
N GLU A 107 15.86 17.56 3.10
CA GLU A 107 16.56 17.29 1.84
C GLU A 107 16.35 18.43 0.84
N PRO A 108 17.42 19.14 0.42
CA PRO A 108 17.30 20.30 -0.47
C PRO A 108 17.02 19.92 -1.92
N HIS A 109 17.54 18.76 -2.38
CA HIS A 109 17.50 18.34 -3.79
C HIS A 109 16.41 17.30 -4.08
N ARG A 110 15.14 17.65 -3.82
CA ARG A 110 13.99 16.76 -4.06
C ARG A 110 13.76 16.44 -5.55
N SER A 111 14.30 17.25 -6.47
CA SER A 111 14.32 16.94 -7.90
C SER A 111 15.00 15.61 -8.20
N ASP A 112 16.01 15.25 -7.42
CA ASP A 112 16.88 14.10 -7.66
C ASP A 112 16.32 12.78 -7.09
N PHE A 113 15.21 12.85 -6.35
CA PHE A 113 14.63 11.66 -5.71
C PHE A 113 14.24 10.58 -6.72
N THR A 114 13.81 10.95 -7.92
CA THR A 114 13.48 9.98 -8.98
C THR A 114 14.71 9.22 -9.44
N ASP A 115 15.81 9.94 -9.70
CA ASP A 115 17.06 9.37 -10.17
C ASP A 115 17.75 8.56 -9.06
N THR A 116 17.69 9.05 -7.82
CA THR A 116 18.19 8.33 -6.63
C THR A 116 17.43 7.02 -6.41
N ALA A 117 16.10 7.03 -6.56
CA ALA A 117 15.28 5.83 -6.46
C ALA A 117 15.61 4.82 -7.58
N ALA A 118 15.78 5.30 -8.83
CA ALA A 118 16.18 4.45 -9.94
C ALA A 118 17.55 3.80 -9.71
N HIS A 119 18.53 4.58 -9.23
CA HIS A 119 19.86 4.07 -8.89
C HIS A 119 19.79 2.97 -7.82
N ALA A 120 18.99 3.18 -6.76
CA ALA A 120 18.77 2.18 -5.72
C ALA A 120 18.13 0.90 -6.25
N ILE A 121 17.14 1.04 -7.16
CA ILE A 121 16.51 -0.11 -7.84
C ILE A 121 17.54 -0.89 -8.64
N GLN A 122 18.36 -0.22 -9.45
CA GLN A 122 19.41 -0.87 -10.26
C GLN A 122 20.42 -1.62 -9.37
N LYS A 123 20.85 -1.00 -8.26
CA LYS A 123 21.78 -1.65 -7.30
C LYS A 123 21.16 -2.91 -6.69
N ALA A 124 19.90 -2.82 -6.26
CA ALA A 124 19.21 -3.95 -5.65
C ALA A 124 18.99 -5.11 -6.63
N LEU A 125 18.65 -4.81 -7.89
CA LEU A 125 18.49 -5.83 -8.92
C LEU A 125 19.81 -6.52 -9.23
N ARG A 126 20.92 -5.78 -9.40
CA ARG A 126 22.25 -6.37 -9.56
C ARG A 126 22.62 -7.27 -8.40
N TYR A 127 22.43 -6.81 -7.16
CA TYR A 127 22.68 -7.63 -5.98
C TYR A 127 21.93 -8.95 -6.02
N LEU A 128 20.62 -8.93 -6.34
CA LEU A 128 19.80 -10.14 -6.41
C LEU A 128 20.23 -11.09 -7.55
N GLU A 129 20.66 -10.54 -8.70
CA GLU A 129 21.19 -11.31 -9.82
C GLU A 129 22.53 -11.97 -9.45
N GLU A 130 23.43 -11.25 -8.78
CA GLU A 130 24.73 -11.77 -8.31
C GLU A 130 24.58 -12.88 -7.27
N GLN A 131 23.55 -12.82 -6.42
CA GLN A 131 23.27 -13.91 -5.46
C GLN A 131 22.81 -15.20 -6.18
N GLY A 132 22.10 -15.08 -7.28
CA GLY A 132 21.64 -16.22 -8.09
C GLY A 132 20.67 -17.19 -7.40
N GLU A 133 20.17 -16.83 -6.21
CA GLU A 133 19.30 -17.71 -5.39
C GLU A 133 17.86 -17.81 -5.92
N LEU A 134 17.42 -16.83 -6.71
CA LEU A 134 16.04 -16.69 -7.12
C LEU A 134 15.96 -16.04 -8.50
N LYS A 135 15.24 -16.67 -9.44
CA LYS A 135 15.01 -16.08 -10.76
C LYS A 135 14.03 -14.92 -10.67
N LEU A 136 14.46 -13.72 -11.03
CA LEU A 136 13.61 -12.53 -11.05
C LEU A 136 12.79 -12.45 -12.35
N LYS A 137 11.48 -12.18 -12.22
CA LYS A 137 10.60 -11.83 -13.34
C LYS A 137 10.61 -10.32 -13.53
N LEU A 138 11.49 -9.85 -14.43
CA LEU A 138 11.68 -8.43 -14.72
C LEU A 138 10.86 -7.93 -15.92
N ASP A 139 10.15 -8.83 -16.60
CA ASP A 139 9.24 -8.51 -17.71
C ASP A 139 7.94 -7.85 -17.26
N LYS A 140 7.53 -8.10 -16.01
CA LYS A 140 6.29 -7.54 -15.43
C LYS A 140 6.45 -7.08 -13.97
N PRO A 141 7.38 -6.17 -13.66
CA PRO A 141 7.48 -5.63 -12.31
C PRO A 141 6.27 -4.75 -11.97
N VAL A 142 5.95 -4.69 -10.69
CA VAL A 142 4.84 -3.89 -10.16
C VAL A 142 5.38 -2.79 -9.26
N PHE A 143 4.96 -1.55 -9.48
CA PHE A 143 5.38 -0.43 -8.63
C PHE A 143 4.22 0.01 -7.75
N ILE A 144 4.47 0.06 -6.44
CA ILE A 144 3.53 0.56 -5.43
C ILE A 144 4.16 1.79 -4.78
N GLY A 145 3.45 2.91 -4.73
CA GLY A 145 3.98 4.12 -4.13
C GLY A 145 2.96 4.85 -3.26
N HIS A 146 3.38 5.21 -2.03
CA HIS A 146 2.59 6.00 -1.11
C HIS A 146 3.01 7.46 -1.11
N SER A 147 2.04 8.39 -1.13
CA SER A 147 2.30 9.82 -0.97
C SER A 147 3.32 10.35 -2.01
N TYR A 148 4.45 10.89 -1.57
CA TYR A 148 5.56 11.29 -2.45
C TYR A 148 6.10 10.09 -3.25
N GLY A 149 6.19 8.91 -2.65
CA GLY A 149 6.54 7.67 -3.36
C GLY A 149 5.58 7.34 -4.51
N GLY A 150 4.31 7.72 -4.39
CA GLY A 150 3.34 7.62 -5.50
C GLY A 150 3.65 8.58 -6.65
N VAL A 151 4.25 9.75 -6.36
CA VAL A 151 4.75 10.65 -7.41
C VAL A 151 5.96 10.03 -8.10
N LEU A 152 6.91 9.51 -7.32
CA LEU A 152 8.10 8.85 -7.87
C LEU A 152 7.75 7.60 -8.69
N ALA A 153 6.79 6.79 -8.23
CA ALA A 153 6.31 5.63 -8.98
C ALA A 153 5.79 6.02 -10.37
N ALA A 154 5.01 7.10 -10.46
CA ALA A 154 4.54 7.61 -11.74
C ALA A 154 5.67 8.18 -12.63
N ASN A 155 6.65 8.89 -12.02
CA ASN A 155 7.83 9.39 -12.74
C ASN A 155 8.68 8.25 -13.30
N LEU A 156 8.99 7.25 -12.47
CA LEU A 156 9.77 6.06 -12.85
C LEU A 156 9.08 5.29 -13.98
N ALA A 157 7.74 5.20 -13.93
CA ALA A 157 6.96 4.54 -14.98
C ALA A 157 7.01 5.27 -16.33
N ILE A 158 7.28 6.56 -16.36
CA ILE A 158 7.48 7.33 -17.59
C ILE A 158 8.93 7.26 -18.05
N LYS A 159 9.87 7.37 -17.11
CA LYS A 159 11.31 7.51 -17.38
C LYS A 159 12.06 6.18 -17.36
N TYR A 160 11.39 5.04 -17.29
CA TYR A 160 12.01 3.73 -17.06
C TYR A 160 13.14 3.43 -18.05
N ALA A 161 12.96 3.74 -19.34
CA ALA A 161 13.95 3.50 -20.37
C ALA A 161 15.17 4.44 -20.23
N GLU A 162 14.93 5.72 -19.96
CA GLU A 162 15.97 6.72 -19.71
C GLU A 162 16.81 6.34 -18.47
N LEU A 163 16.13 5.84 -17.43
CA LEU A 163 16.74 5.49 -16.16
C LEU A 163 17.31 4.06 -16.11
N GLY A 164 17.20 3.28 -17.20
CA GLY A 164 17.74 1.92 -17.28
C GLY A 164 17.16 0.97 -16.23
N ILE A 165 15.89 1.14 -15.86
CA ILE A 165 15.15 0.25 -14.95
C ILE A 165 14.10 -0.56 -15.72
N PRO A 166 13.67 -1.72 -15.22
CA PRO A 166 12.61 -2.48 -15.86
C PRO A 166 11.30 -1.70 -15.99
N LYS A 167 10.63 -1.83 -17.15
CA LYS A 167 9.34 -1.20 -17.42
C LYS A 167 8.27 -1.75 -16.48
N PRO A 168 7.60 -0.95 -15.66
CA PRO A 168 6.52 -1.45 -14.82
C PRO A 168 5.32 -1.89 -15.67
N ALA A 169 4.80 -3.08 -15.39
CA ALA A 169 3.56 -3.59 -15.98
C ALA A 169 2.32 -3.18 -15.18
N ALA A 170 2.51 -2.84 -13.92
CA ALA A 170 1.43 -2.29 -13.09
C ALA A 170 1.94 -1.20 -12.16
N LEU A 171 1.05 -0.27 -11.84
CA LEU A 171 1.29 0.88 -10.99
C LEU A 171 0.14 1.06 -10.01
N MET A 172 0.44 1.05 -8.71
CA MET A 172 -0.51 1.37 -7.64
C MET A 172 -0.08 2.63 -6.90
N LEU A 173 -0.87 3.67 -6.96
CA LEU A 173 -0.61 4.95 -6.34
C LEU A 173 -1.54 5.15 -5.14
N CYS A 174 -0.97 5.10 -3.93
CA CYS A 174 -1.70 5.25 -2.67
C CYS A 174 -1.57 6.68 -2.17
N GLN A 175 -2.66 7.45 -2.09
CA GLN A 175 -2.70 8.85 -1.67
C GLN A 175 -1.55 9.70 -2.30
N PRO A 176 -1.34 9.65 -3.63
CA PRO A 176 -0.16 10.24 -4.24
C PRO A 176 -0.19 11.76 -4.22
N GLY A 177 0.94 12.39 -3.86
CA GLY A 177 1.07 13.85 -3.86
C GLY A 177 2.29 14.37 -3.12
N THR A 178 2.58 15.66 -3.31
CA THR A 178 3.72 16.33 -2.67
C THR A 178 3.32 17.52 -1.80
N ASN A 179 2.08 17.94 -1.83
CA ASN A 179 1.43 19.13 -1.27
C ASN A 179 2.38 20.20 -0.67
N PHE A 180 2.87 20.00 0.57
CA PHE A 180 3.78 20.93 1.26
C PHE A 180 5.25 20.84 0.80
N PHE A 181 5.57 19.86 -0.04
CA PHE A 181 6.93 19.62 -0.52
C PHE A 181 6.97 19.79 -2.03
N PRO A 182 7.15 21.04 -2.54
CA PRO A 182 7.21 21.30 -3.98
C PRO A 182 8.43 20.60 -4.60
N GLY A 183 8.34 20.30 -5.88
CA GLY A 183 9.40 19.63 -6.65
C GLY A 183 9.12 18.15 -6.88
N GLY A 184 9.99 17.50 -7.66
CA GLY A 184 9.93 16.06 -7.98
C GLY A 184 8.77 15.63 -8.87
N ARG A 185 7.81 16.49 -9.22
CA ARG A 185 6.73 16.18 -10.16
C ARG A 185 7.15 16.46 -11.58
N LEU A 186 6.83 15.55 -12.50
CA LEU A 186 6.96 15.85 -13.93
C LEU A 186 5.88 16.88 -14.37
N PRO A 187 6.16 17.65 -15.42
CA PRO A 187 5.18 18.60 -15.98
C PRO A 187 3.96 17.86 -16.56
N ASP A 188 4.17 16.66 -17.12
CA ASP A 188 3.14 15.85 -17.78
C ASP A 188 3.24 14.36 -17.44
N TYR A 189 2.10 13.66 -17.48
CA TYR A 189 1.98 12.23 -17.22
C TYR A 189 1.34 11.45 -18.39
N ARG A 190 1.19 12.07 -19.56
CA ARG A 190 0.69 11.41 -20.79
C ARG A 190 1.66 10.38 -21.35
N GLY A 191 2.93 10.43 -20.93
CA GLY A 191 3.95 9.45 -21.29
C GLY A 191 3.88 8.12 -20.52
N LEU A 192 2.85 7.90 -19.70
CA LEU A 192 2.65 6.58 -19.08
C LEU A 192 2.43 5.52 -20.17
N PRO A 193 3.04 4.31 -20.05
CA PRO A 193 2.85 3.22 -21.00
C PRO A 193 1.37 2.85 -21.14
N ASP A 194 0.91 2.60 -22.36
CA ASP A 194 -0.49 2.28 -22.68
C ASP A 194 -0.91 0.87 -22.25
N ASP A 195 0.06 -0.05 -22.16
CA ASP A 195 -0.10 -1.41 -21.65
C ASP A 195 0.00 -1.54 -20.12
N LEU A 196 0.20 -0.41 -19.42
CA LEU A 196 0.27 -0.35 -17.97
C LEU A 196 -1.10 -0.65 -17.33
N ASN A 197 -1.13 -1.42 -16.25
CA ASN A 197 -2.28 -1.55 -15.36
C ASN A 197 -2.20 -0.49 -14.25
N LEU A 198 -3.09 0.50 -14.23
CA LEU A 198 -3.02 1.65 -13.31
C LEU A 198 -4.15 1.64 -12.29
N LEU A 199 -3.79 1.61 -11.01
CA LEU A 199 -4.74 1.75 -9.89
C LEU A 199 -4.33 2.92 -8.99
N ILE A 200 -5.25 3.86 -8.76
CA ILE A 200 -5.04 5.01 -7.89
C ILE A 200 -6.02 4.95 -6.72
N LEU A 201 -5.49 4.94 -5.49
CA LEU A 201 -6.28 5.00 -4.27
C LEU A 201 -6.14 6.39 -3.65
N LEU A 202 -7.28 7.01 -3.39
CA LEU A 202 -7.38 8.29 -2.70
C LEU A 202 -8.12 8.06 -1.38
N SER A 203 -7.87 8.90 -0.39
CA SER A 203 -8.57 8.85 0.90
C SER A 203 -9.49 10.05 1.09
N GLN A 204 -10.62 9.82 1.77
CA GLN A 204 -11.66 10.84 1.99
C GLN A 204 -11.13 12.00 2.83
N ASN A 205 -10.41 11.70 3.92
CA ASN A 205 -9.90 12.64 4.91
C ASN A 205 -8.38 12.77 4.86
N ASP A 206 -7.80 12.74 3.65
CA ASP A 206 -6.40 13.05 3.48
C ASP A 206 -6.17 14.55 3.68
N GLN A 207 -5.55 14.89 4.81
CA GLN A 207 -5.23 16.27 5.21
C GLN A 207 -3.80 16.68 4.81
N LEU A 208 -2.96 15.71 4.41
CA LEU A 208 -1.55 15.96 4.10
C LEU A 208 -1.32 16.22 2.61
N VAL A 209 -2.02 15.50 1.73
CA VAL A 209 -1.95 15.75 0.29
C VAL A 209 -3.33 15.89 -0.31
N SER A 210 -3.45 16.78 -1.29
CA SER A 210 -4.71 16.93 -2.01
C SER A 210 -4.88 15.83 -3.05
N ARG A 211 -6.12 15.48 -3.37
CA ARG A 211 -6.45 14.52 -4.44
C ARG A 211 -6.09 15.00 -5.86
N ARG A 212 -5.54 16.22 -6.01
CA ARG A 212 -5.25 16.86 -7.31
C ARG A 212 -4.23 16.09 -8.14
N PHE A 213 -3.18 15.58 -7.49
CA PHE A 213 -2.13 14.84 -8.20
C PHE A 213 -2.67 13.51 -8.78
N GLY A 214 -3.32 12.69 -7.96
CA GLY A 214 -3.93 11.43 -8.43
C GLY A 214 -4.93 11.67 -9.57
N LYS A 215 -5.79 12.70 -9.46
CA LYS A 215 -6.70 13.09 -10.54
C LYS A 215 -5.97 13.58 -11.80
N LYS A 216 -4.82 14.29 -11.65
CA LYS A 216 -4.00 14.70 -12.80
C LYS A 216 -3.45 13.47 -13.52
N VAL A 217 -2.81 12.54 -12.78
CA VAL A 217 -2.26 11.31 -13.36
C VAL A 217 -3.35 10.50 -14.06
N TYR A 218 -4.51 10.29 -13.40
CA TYR A 218 -5.63 9.56 -13.99
C TYR A 218 -6.14 10.15 -15.30
N ARG A 219 -6.25 11.46 -15.39
CA ARG A 219 -6.66 12.16 -16.62
C ARG A 219 -5.61 12.07 -17.71
N CYS A 220 -4.33 12.24 -17.36
CA CYS A 220 -3.22 12.12 -18.30
C CYS A 220 -3.06 10.70 -18.85
N ALA A 221 -3.40 9.68 -18.07
CA ALA A 221 -3.33 8.26 -18.45
C ALA A 221 -4.51 7.81 -19.34
N SER A 222 -5.03 8.70 -20.22
CA SER A 222 -6.19 8.37 -21.09
C SER A 222 -5.94 7.24 -22.07
N ASN A 223 -4.69 7.02 -22.45
CA ASN A 223 -4.22 5.91 -23.29
C ASN A 223 -4.13 4.57 -22.57
N VAL A 224 -4.12 4.56 -21.23
CA VAL A 224 -4.05 3.32 -20.42
C VAL A 224 -5.42 2.64 -20.38
N SER A 225 -5.51 1.45 -20.94
CA SER A 225 -6.79 0.74 -21.11
C SER A 225 -7.37 0.21 -19.80
N LYS A 226 -6.51 -0.31 -18.90
CA LYS A 226 -6.91 -0.81 -17.58
C LYS A 226 -6.50 0.17 -16.50
N ARG A 227 -7.43 1.05 -16.12
CA ARG A 227 -7.19 2.05 -15.06
C ARG A 227 -8.42 2.31 -14.23
N ASP A 228 -8.22 2.43 -12.93
CA ASP A 228 -9.24 2.87 -11.99
C ASP A 228 -8.67 3.87 -10.98
N MET A 229 -9.55 4.75 -10.51
CA MET A 229 -9.28 5.65 -9.40
C MET A 229 -10.38 5.46 -8.35
N LEU A 230 -9.97 5.07 -7.14
CA LEU A 230 -10.86 4.75 -6.03
C LEU A 230 -10.72 5.76 -4.92
N LEU A 231 -11.81 6.03 -4.22
CA LEU A 231 -11.84 6.83 -2.99
C LEU A 231 -12.21 5.94 -1.82
N MET A 232 -11.28 5.71 -0.90
CA MET A 232 -11.55 5.12 0.40
C MET A 232 -12.35 6.10 1.26
N ARG A 233 -13.39 5.61 1.91
CA ARG A 233 -14.29 6.43 2.74
C ARG A 233 -14.22 5.98 4.19
N GLU A 234 -14.35 6.91 5.10
CA GLU A 234 -14.47 6.61 6.53
C GLU A 234 -15.78 5.91 6.86
N ASP A 235 -15.72 5.01 7.84
CA ASP A 235 -16.89 4.38 8.41
C ASP A 235 -16.78 4.40 9.95
N HIS A 236 -17.71 5.11 10.60
CA HIS A 236 -17.74 5.32 12.04
C HIS A 236 -18.70 4.37 12.77
N ARG A 237 -19.16 3.29 12.11
CA ARG A 237 -20.12 2.35 12.70
C ARG A 237 -19.58 1.64 13.92
N GLY A 238 -18.33 1.21 13.87
CA GLY A 238 -17.70 0.39 14.89
C GLY A 238 -16.61 1.10 15.69
N ARG A 239 -15.98 0.34 16.59
CA ARG A 239 -14.82 0.80 17.37
C ARG A 239 -13.69 -0.25 17.33
N PRO A 240 -12.47 0.16 16.88
CA PRO A 240 -12.17 1.47 16.33
C PRO A 240 -12.92 1.73 15.01
N PRO A 241 -13.18 3.00 14.63
CA PRO A 241 -13.76 3.31 13.31
C PRO A 241 -12.76 3.01 12.21
N LEU A 242 -13.25 2.75 10.98
CA LEU A 242 -12.39 2.65 9.80
C LEU A 242 -11.97 4.06 9.36
N ALA A 243 -10.70 4.36 9.48
CA ALA A 243 -10.14 5.64 9.06
C ALA A 243 -9.79 5.64 7.56
N ALA A 244 -9.98 6.79 6.89
CA ALA A 244 -9.58 7.00 5.50
C ALA A 244 -8.73 8.27 5.38
N GLY A 245 -7.65 8.34 6.14
CA GLY A 245 -6.68 9.43 6.15
C GLY A 245 -5.47 9.14 5.27
N HIS A 246 -4.48 10.03 5.33
CA HIS A 246 -3.22 9.91 4.56
C HIS A 246 -2.41 8.67 4.92
N ARG A 247 -2.48 8.22 6.18
CA ARG A 247 -1.72 7.08 6.69
C ARG A 247 -2.48 5.76 6.67
N ALA A 248 -3.62 5.70 5.97
CA ALA A 248 -4.45 4.50 5.95
C ALA A 248 -3.78 3.27 5.31
N CYS A 249 -2.66 3.45 4.59
CA CYS A 249 -1.84 2.36 4.04
C CYS A 249 -0.60 2.04 4.89
N HIS A 250 -0.44 2.65 6.07
CA HIS A 250 0.64 2.32 6.99
C HIS A 250 0.28 1.03 7.74
N ALA A 251 1.17 0.08 7.73
CA ALA A 251 1.00 -1.24 8.35
C ALA A 251 2.28 -1.59 9.12
N THR A 252 2.38 -1.11 10.36
CA THR A 252 3.62 -1.12 11.14
C THR A 252 4.06 -2.53 11.54
N ASP A 253 5.34 -2.85 11.27
CA ASP A 253 6.00 -4.05 11.76
C ASP A 253 7.37 -3.71 12.38
N PRO A 254 7.52 -3.76 13.71
CA PRO A 254 8.77 -3.43 14.38
C PRO A 254 9.96 -4.30 13.98
N ALA A 255 9.74 -5.48 13.40
CA ALA A 255 10.83 -6.34 12.92
C ALA A 255 11.63 -5.72 11.76
N PHE A 256 11.08 -4.71 11.09
CA PHE A 256 11.75 -3.96 10.02
C PHE A 256 12.33 -2.61 10.49
N ASP A 257 12.41 -2.38 11.79
CA ASP A 257 12.88 -1.11 12.33
C ASP A 257 14.39 -0.93 12.13
N ASN A 258 14.76 0.03 11.30
CA ASN A 258 16.15 0.39 11.03
C ASN A 258 16.75 1.43 12.00
N GLY A 259 16.02 1.79 13.06
CA GLY A 259 16.45 2.78 14.04
C GLY A 259 16.24 4.24 13.66
N ILE A 260 15.87 4.56 12.44
CA ILE A 260 15.63 5.96 12.01
C ILE A 260 14.33 6.47 12.63
N ARG A 261 14.40 7.62 13.32
CA ARG A 261 13.29 8.21 14.09
C ARG A 261 12.76 9.52 13.49
N THR A 262 12.20 9.43 12.29
CA THR A 262 11.40 10.53 11.74
C THR A 262 10.09 10.70 12.52
N PHE A 263 9.38 11.82 12.32
CA PHE A 263 8.04 11.99 12.88
C PHE A 263 7.10 10.84 12.48
N SER A 264 7.13 10.42 11.21
CA SER A 264 6.31 9.32 10.72
C SER A 264 6.67 7.97 11.37
N ALA A 265 7.98 7.70 11.58
CA ALA A 265 8.42 6.49 12.25
C ALA A 265 8.02 6.48 13.74
N ARG A 266 8.14 7.60 14.43
CA ARG A 266 7.68 7.71 15.84
C ARG A 266 6.18 7.52 15.95
N TYR A 267 5.41 8.12 15.05
CA TYR A 267 3.97 7.96 15.03
C TYR A 267 3.56 6.49 14.77
N ALA A 268 4.22 5.82 13.85
CA ALA A 268 3.97 4.41 13.52
C ALA A 268 4.15 3.48 14.72
N LEU A 269 5.19 3.69 15.55
CA LEU A 269 5.45 2.87 16.73
C LEU A 269 4.30 2.84 17.75
N PHE A 270 3.46 3.87 17.79
CA PHE A 270 2.46 4.01 18.84
C PHE A 270 1.01 3.83 18.36
N HIS A 271 0.71 3.87 17.04
CA HIS A 271 -0.65 4.20 16.65
C HIS A 271 -1.21 3.49 15.42
N ILE A 272 -0.51 2.58 14.74
CA ILE A 272 -1.01 2.03 13.48
C ILE A 272 -0.98 0.49 13.47
N PRO A 273 -1.97 -0.16 14.09
CA PRO A 273 -2.25 -1.56 13.83
C PRO A 273 -2.81 -1.72 12.42
N THR A 274 -2.61 -2.89 11.82
CA THR A 274 -3.31 -3.29 10.60
C THR A 274 -4.81 -3.40 10.86
N ASP A 275 -5.61 -2.96 9.89
CA ASP A 275 -7.06 -2.97 9.99
C ASP A 275 -7.75 -3.33 8.65
N ALA A 276 -9.07 -3.17 8.59
CA ALA A 276 -9.83 -3.49 7.39
C ALA A 276 -9.43 -2.64 6.17
N ALA A 277 -8.87 -1.44 6.35
CA ALA A 277 -8.33 -0.65 5.25
C ALA A 277 -7.12 -1.33 4.60
N ASP A 278 -6.26 -1.96 5.42
CA ASP A 278 -5.15 -2.76 4.90
C ASP A 278 -5.67 -3.99 4.18
N TYR A 279 -6.41 -4.86 4.88
CA TYR A 279 -6.76 -6.18 4.38
C TYR A 279 -7.69 -6.15 3.17
N TYR A 280 -8.74 -5.33 3.20
CA TYR A 280 -9.78 -5.24 2.16
C TYR A 280 -9.58 -4.05 1.22
N GLY A 281 -8.69 -3.11 1.57
CA GLY A 281 -8.32 -1.97 0.77
C GLY A 281 -6.99 -2.19 0.06
N PHE A 282 -5.89 -1.82 0.70
CA PHE A 282 -4.57 -1.74 0.07
C PHE A 282 -4.01 -3.11 -0.33
N TRP A 283 -4.02 -4.10 0.57
CA TRP A 283 -3.45 -5.42 0.30
C TRP A 283 -4.28 -6.18 -0.73
N LYS A 284 -5.61 -6.24 -0.54
CA LYS A 284 -6.51 -6.86 -1.51
C LYS A 284 -6.32 -6.30 -2.91
N LEU A 285 -6.28 -4.98 -3.04
CA LEU A 285 -6.14 -4.33 -4.33
C LEU A 285 -4.75 -4.48 -4.91
N GLY A 286 -3.70 -4.49 -4.06
CA GLY A 286 -2.32 -4.77 -4.47
C GLY A 286 -2.18 -6.19 -5.01
N ASP A 287 -2.65 -7.19 -4.27
CA ASP A 287 -2.64 -8.60 -4.69
C ASP A 287 -3.44 -8.79 -5.98
N ALA A 288 -4.66 -8.25 -6.05
CA ALA A 288 -5.50 -8.37 -7.23
C ALA A 288 -4.88 -7.70 -8.46
N LEU A 289 -4.23 -6.54 -8.29
CA LEU A 289 -3.50 -5.86 -9.36
C LEU A 289 -2.33 -6.69 -9.87
N ILE A 290 -1.55 -7.28 -8.96
CA ILE A 290 -0.44 -8.18 -9.30
C ILE A 290 -0.98 -9.40 -10.05
N ASP A 291 -1.99 -10.06 -9.52
CA ASP A 291 -2.59 -11.26 -10.11
C ASP A 291 -3.20 -11.00 -11.49
N CYS A 292 -3.93 -9.90 -11.64
CA CYS A 292 -4.48 -9.50 -12.93
C CYS A 292 -3.39 -9.23 -13.96
N THR A 293 -2.29 -8.58 -13.54
CA THR A 293 -1.18 -8.23 -14.42
C THR A 293 -0.37 -9.45 -14.86
N LEU A 294 -0.12 -10.37 -13.92
CA LEU A 294 0.74 -11.52 -14.17
C LEU A 294 0.02 -12.71 -14.81
N ARG A 295 -1.21 -12.97 -14.37
CA ARG A 295 -1.95 -14.20 -14.61
C ARG A 295 -3.33 -13.99 -15.24
N GLY A 296 -3.83 -12.75 -15.31
CA GLY A 296 -5.18 -12.45 -15.79
C GLY A 296 -6.32 -12.89 -14.86
N VAL A 297 -6.01 -13.20 -13.59
CA VAL A 297 -7.00 -13.58 -12.57
C VAL A 297 -7.26 -12.43 -11.61
N HIS A 298 -8.40 -12.41 -10.91
CA HIS A 298 -8.83 -11.35 -9.98
C HIS A 298 -8.91 -9.95 -10.61
N CYS A 299 -9.05 -9.85 -11.94
CA CYS A 299 -9.13 -8.56 -12.62
C CYS A 299 -10.38 -7.77 -12.22
N GLU A 300 -11.49 -8.45 -11.91
CA GLU A 300 -12.71 -7.83 -11.39
C GLU A 300 -12.55 -7.29 -9.96
N THR A 301 -11.58 -7.81 -9.21
CA THR A 301 -11.20 -7.25 -7.89
C THR A 301 -10.26 -6.07 -8.04
N ALA A 302 -9.41 -6.06 -9.07
CA ALA A 302 -8.49 -4.96 -9.35
C ALA A 302 -9.19 -3.77 -10.03
N PHE A 303 -10.15 -4.02 -10.94
CA PHE A 303 -10.73 -3.02 -11.83
C PHE A 303 -12.24 -3.17 -12.02
N GLY A 304 -12.88 -2.09 -12.52
CA GLY A 304 -14.25 -2.11 -13.04
C GLY A 304 -15.30 -1.53 -12.10
N GLY A 305 -15.00 -1.20 -10.86
CA GLY A 305 -15.97 -0.69 -9.88
C GLY A 305 -16.93 -1.76 -9.39
N THR A 306 -16.55 -3.03 -9.45
CA THR A 306 -17.35 -4.17 -9.03
C THR A 306 -17.52 -4.20 -7.50
N PRO A 307 -18.50 -4.94 -6.96
CA PRO A 307 -18.60 -5.19 -5.52
C PRO A 307 -17.33 -5.80 -4.93
N ALA A 308 -16.65 -6.71 -5.65
CA ALA A 308 -15.38 -7.31 -5.23
C ALA A 308 -14.27 -6.26 -5.06
N GLN A 309 -14.16 -5.31 -6.00
CA GLN A 309 -13.20 -4.22 -5.91
C GLN A 309 -13.52 -3.27 -4.74
N LEU A 310 -14.77 -2.87 -4.59
CA LEU A 310 -15.19 -1.76 -3.71
C LEU A 310 -15.42 -2.17 -2.25
N SER A 311 -15.70 -3.44 -1.95
CA SER A 311 -15.98 -3.93 -0.60
C SER A 311 -14.79 -3.77 0.33
N LEU A 312 -15.05 -3.35 1.57
CA LEU A 312 -14.09 -3.30 2.67
C LEU A 312 -14.44 -4.32 3.78
N GLY A 313 -15.21 -5.36 3.43
CA GLY A 313 -15.62 -6.41 4.36
C GLY A 313 -16.94 -6.10 5.06
N VAL A 314 -17.18 -6.78 6.19
CA VAL A 314 -18.44 -6.73 6.94
C VAL A 314 -18.12 -6.57 8.43
N TRP A 315 -18.77 -5.62 9.09
CA TRP A 315 -18.67 -5.42 10.55
C TRP A 315 -19.16 -6.68 11.31
N SER A 316 -18.72 -6.86 12.54
CA SER A 316 -19.09 -8.02 13.35
C SER A 316 -20.60 -8.18 13.59
N ASP A 317 -21.39 -7.15 13.34
CA ASP A 317 -22.87 -7.17 13.41
C ASP A 317 -23.56 -7.52 12.09
N GLY A 318 -22.79 -7.94 11.07
CA GLY A 318 -23.31 -8.32 9.75
C GLY A 318 -23.53 -7.13 8.79
N THR A 319 -23.28 -5.89 9.21
CA THR A 319 -23.44 -4.73 8.33
C THR A 319 -22.20 -4.58 7.42
N PRO A 320 -22.39 -4.41 6.10
CA PRO A 320 -21.23 -4.10 5.22
C PRO A 320 -20.50 -2.85 5.66
N VAL A 321 -19.16 -2.92 5.67
CA VAL A 321 -18.33 -1.73 5.82
C VAL A 321 -18.60 -0.81 4.62
N LYS A 322 -18.65 0.49 4.87
CA LYS A 322 -18.90 1.49 3.84
C LYS A 322 -17.94 1.32 2.65
N PRO A 323 -18.42 0.92 1.47
CA PRO A 323 -17.56 0.53 0.35
C PRO A 323 -16.79 1.74 -0.19
N MET A 324 -15.65 1.47 -0.82
CA MET A 324 -14.94 2.47 -1.61
C MET A 324 -15.82 3.02 -2.74
N LYS A 325 -15.45 4.17 -3.28
CA LYS A 325 -16.16 4.79 -4.41
C LYS A 325 -15.23 4.87 -5.63
N ARG A 326 -15.67 4.31 -6.76
CA ARG A 326 -14.98 4.55 -8.03
C ARG A 326 -15.17 6.00 -8.44
N MET A 327 -14.05 6.65 -8.77
CA MET A 327 -14.02 8.04 -9.24
C MET A 327 -13.90 8.06 -10.76
N LYS A 328 -14.45 9.09 -11.39
CA LYS A 328 -14.34 9.33 -12.83
C LYS A 328 -13.35 10.46 -13.11
#